data_9a9abb66196415b72d534278b4a78291
#
_entry.id   9a9abb66196415b72d534278b4a78291
#
_cell.length_a   1.000
_cell.length_b   1.000
_cell.length_c   1.000
_cell.angle_alpha   90.00
_cell.angle_beta   90.00
_cell.angle_gamma   90.00
#
_symmetry.space_group_name_H-M   'P 1'
#
loop_
_entity.id
_entity.type
_entity.pdbx_description
1 polymer ?
#
loop_
_entity_poly.entity_id
_entity_poly.type
_entity_poly.pdbx_seq_one_letter_code
_entity_poly.pdbx_strand_id
1 'polypeptide(L)'
;MEWLESLGPWATLVKIGLILLLALVARLVIGFSIRRSVRAILAGGKGAKLSGLSQERIAQRGKTIGSVLDNLATWTITLTALVMIISELGVNIGALIAVSTIVGAALGFGAQTLVKDVISGIFIVFEDQYGVGAV
;
A
#
# COMPACT_ATOMS: atom_id res chain seq x y z
N MET A 1 -23.41 6.36 16.24
CA MET A 1 -22.53 5.52 17.10
C MET A 1 -22.83 5.71 18.59
N GLU A 2 -24.01 6.21 18.93
CA GLU A 2 -24.46 6.49 20.30
C GLU A 2 -24.55 5.23 21.17
N TRP A 3 -24.80 4.07 20.59
CA TRP A 3 -24.86 2.79 21.32
C TRP A 3 -23.51 2.39 21.97
N LEU A 4 -22.37 2.89 21.46
CA LEU A 4 -21.05 2.63 22.08
C LEU A 4 -20.86 3.46 23.35
N GLU A 5 -21.49 4.61 23.48
CA GLU A 5 -21.41 5.44 24.68
C GLU A 5 -22.18 4.83 25.85
N SER A 6 -23.18 4.00 25.57
CA SER A 6 -23.94 3.28 26.60
C SER A 6 -23.13 2.19 27.32
N LEU A 7 -21.97 1.78 26.78
CA LEU A 7 -21.12 0.73 27.36
C LEU A 7 -20.19 1.24 28.47
N GLY A 8 -20.19 2.55 28.77
CA GLY A 8 -19.33 3.10 29.82
C GLY A 8 -17.84 2.78 29.59
N PRO A 9 -17.10 2.31 30.62
CA PRO A 9 -15.65 2.06 30.52
C PRO A 9 -15.28 0.95 29.52
N TRP A 10 -16.23 0.10 29.11
CA TRP A 10 -16.00 -0.96 28.11
C TRP A 10 -15.97 -0.42 26.68
N ALA A 11 -16.48 0.77 26.45
CA ALA A 11 -16.53 1.37 25.10
C ALA A 11 -15.13 1.52 24.50
N THR A 12 -14.16 1.96 25.29
CA THR A 12 -12.76 2.11 24.84
C THR A 12 -12.15 0.77 24.46
N LEU A 13 -12.40 -0.27 25.26
CA LEU A 13 -11.89 -1.63 24.97
C LEU A 13 -12.49 -2.18 23.67
N VAL A 14 -13.80 -1.97 23.45
CA VAL A 14 -14.48 -2.38 22.21
C VAL A 14 -13.93 -1.64 21.00
N LYS A 15 -13.70 -0.34 21.11
CA LYS A 15 -13.11 0.46 20.03
C LYS A 15 -11.68 0.01 19.71
N ILE A 16 -10.84 -0.21 20.70
CA ILE A 16 -9.48 -0.74 20.52
C ILE A 16 -9.54 -2.13 19.85
N GLY A 17 -10.42 -3.01 20.30
CA GLY A 17 -10.64 -4.31 19.68
C GLY A 17 -11.04 -4.21 18.21
N LEU A 18 -11.93 -3.27 17.88
CA LEU A 18 -12.36 -3.01 16.51
C LEU A 18 -11.21 -2.48 15.64
N ILE A 19 -10.40 -1.55 16.16
CA ILE A 19 -9.21 -1.03 15.46
C ILE A 19 -8.24 -2.16 15.13
N LEU A 20 -7.94 -3.01 16.08
CA LEU A 20 -7.05 -4.16 15.90
C LEU A 20 -7.62 -5.16 14.89
N LEU A 21 -8.93 -5.43 14.94
CA LEU A 21 -9.60 -6.31 13.98
C LEU A 21 -9.51 -5.73 12.57
N LEU A 22 -9.83 -4.45 12.41
CA LEU A 22 -9.76 -3.77 11.11
C LEU A 22 -8.33 -3.73 10.56
N ALA A 23 -7.34 -3.44 11.41
CA ALA A 23 -5.93 -3.47 11.02
C ALA A 23 -5.49 -4.88 10.58
N LEU A 24 -5.93 -5.92 11.28
CA LEU A 24 -5.66 -7.31 10.91
C LEU A 24 -6.29 -7.66 9.56
N VAL A 25 -7.58 -7.34 9.37
CA VAL A 25 -8.28 -7.58 8.11
C VAL A 25 -7.62 -6.83 6.96
N ALA A 26 -7.31 -5.54 7.13
CA ALA A 26 -6.61 -4.74 6.12
C ALA A 26 -5.26 -5.37 5.75
N ARG A 27 -4.48 -5.80 6.74
CA ARG A 27 -3.20 -6.47 6.52
C ARG A 27 -3.36 -7.79 5.75
N LEU A 28 -4.35 -8.61 6.10
CA LEU A 28 -4.60 -9.88 5.39
C LEU A 28 -5.03 -9.64 3.95
N VAL A 29 -5.93 -8.70 3.71
CA VAL A 29 -6.42 -8.35 2.36
C VAL A 29 -5.28 -7.80 1.50
N ILE A 30 -4.50 -6.85 2.01
CA ILE A 30 -3.40 -6.25 1.26
C ILE A 30 -2.30 -7.28 1.00
N GLY A 31 -1.89 -8.04 2.01
CA GLY A 31 -0.88 -9.09 1.85
C GLY A 31 -1.32 -10.18 0.86
N PHE A 32 -2.61 -10.57 0.89
CA PHE A 32 -3.16 -11.52 -0.10
C PHE A 32 -3.15 -10.93 -1.51
N SER A 33 -3.54 -9.66 -1.66
CA SER A 33 -3.58 -8.97 -2.96
C SER A 33 -2.18 -8.83 -3.56
N ILE A 34 -1.19 -8.41 -2.77
CA ILE A 34 0.21 -8.30 -3.22
C ILE A 34 0.76 -9.65 -3.66
N ARG A 35 0.56 -10.69 -2.84
CA ARG A 35 1.03 -12.05 -3.17
C ARG A 35 0.33 -12.62 -4.40
N ARG A 36 -0.94 -12.30 -4.60
CA ARG A 36 -1.70 -12.72 -5.79
C ARG A 36 -1.18 -12.01 -7.03
N SER A 37 -0.95 -10.70 -6.98
CA SER A 37 -0.42 -9.90 -8.10
C SER A 37 0.99 -10.34 -8.49
N VAL A 38 1.87 -10.53 -7.51
CA VAL A 38 3.24 -11.03 -7.78
C VAL A 38 3.20 -12.42 -8.41
N ARG A 39 2.35 -13.32 -7.92
CA ARG A 39 2.19 -14.66 -8.52
C ARG A 39 1.63 -14.61 -9.94
N ALA A 40 0.69 -13.71 -10.22
CA ALA A 40 0.12 -13.53 -11.56
C ALA A 40 1.18 -13.06 -12.57
N ILE A 41 2.04 -12.11 -12.18
CA ILE A 41 3.16 -11.62 -13.00
C ILE A 41 4.15 -12.77 -13.29
N LEU A 42 4.47 -13.58 -12.28
CA LEU A 42 5.37 -14.73 -12.42
C LEU A 42 4.76 -15.86 -13.27
N ALA A 43 3.45 -16.06 -13.22
CA ALA A 43 2.74 -17.07 -13.99
C ALA A 43 2.60 -16.65 -15.47
N GLY A 44 2.37 -15.37 -15.77
CA GLY A 44 2.26 -14.82 -17.12
C GLY A 44 3.57 -14.94 -17.93
N GLY A 45 4.72 -14.95 -17.28
CA GLY A 45 6.04 -15.11 -17.93
C GLY A 45 6.31 -16.53 -18.45
N LYS A 46 5.55 -17.55 -18.07
CA LYS A 46 5.75 -18.94 -18.51
C LYS A 46 5.37 -19.20 -19.97
N GLY A 47 4.64 -18.29 -20.62
CA GLY A 47 4.26 -18.42 -22.04
C GLY A 47 5.26 -17.85 -23.02
N ALA A 48 6.16 -16.99 -22.60
CA ALA A 48 7.23 -16.45 -23.45
C ALA A 48 8.44 -17.40 -23.38
N LYS A 49 8.92 -17.87 -24.53
CA LYS A 49 10.19 -18.63 -24.68
C LYS A 49 11.41 -17.72 -24.40
N LEU A 50 11.48 -17.13 -23.21
CA LEU A 50 12.65 -16.40 -22.75
C LEU A 50 13.64 -17.39 -22.16
N SER A 51 14.94 -17.16 -22.38
CA SER A 51 16.00 -17.99 -21.80
C SER A 51 15.85 -18.04 -20.28
N GLY A 52 16.12 -19.19 -19.64
CA GLY A 52 15.91 -19.41 -18.21
C GLY A 52 16.49 -18.31 -17.30
N LEU A 53 17.64 -17.74 -17.68
CA LEU A 53 18.31 -16.63 -16.96
C LEU A 53 17.47 -15.34 -16.92
N SER A 54 16.70 -15.06 -17.97
CA SER A 54 15.81 -13.88 -18.01
C SER A 54 14.60 -14.05 -17.10
N GLN A 55 14.06 -15.26 -17.01
CA GLN A 55 12.93 -15.58 -16.14
C GLN A 55 13.30 -15.49 -14.65
N GLU A 56 14.47 -15.98 -14.26
CA GLU A 56 14.97 -15.88 -12.87
C GLU A 56 15.14 -14.42 -12.42
N ARG A 57 15.68 -13.58 -13.30
CA ARG A 57 15.84 -12.14 -13.00
C ARG A 57 14.52 -11.41 -12.84
N ILE A 58 13.52 -11.69 -13.68
CA ILE A 58 12.17 -11.14 -13.58
C ILE A 58 11.49 -11.61 -12.28
N ALA A 59 11.65 -12.89 -11.96
CA ALA A 59 11.09 -13.45 -10.73
C ALA A 59 11.72 -12.83 -9.48
N GLN A 60 13.03 -12.64 -9.45
CA GLN A 60 13.74 -11.98 -8.35
C GLN A 60 13.28 -10.53 -8.16
N ARG A 61 13.19 -9.76 -9.25
CA ARG A 61 12.69 -8.37 -9.21
C ARG A 61 11.27 -8.30 -8.70
N GLY A 62 10.37 -9.14 -9.20
CA GLY A 62 8.97 -9.22 -8.75
C GLY A 62 8.86 -9.55 -7.26
N LYS A 63 9.68 -10.47 -6.76
CA LYS A 63 9.72 -10.83 -5.34
C LYS A 63 10.22 -9.67 -4.48
N THR A 64 11.25 -8.95 -4.91
CA THR A 64 11.78 -7.79 -4.18
C THR A 64 10.76 -6.66 -4.11
N ILE A 65 10.14 -6.31 -5.24
CA ILE A 65 9.09 -5.28 -5.27
C ILE A 65 7.91 -5.68 -4.38
N GLY A 66 7.47 -6.93 -4.46
CA GLY A 66 6.38 -7.43 -3.62
C GLY A 66 6.72 -7.36 -2.12
N SER A 67 7.96 -7.70 -1.74
CA SER A 67 8.42 -7.59 -0.34
C SER A 67 8.48 -6.14 0.15
N VAL A 68 8.95 -5.21 -0.68
CA VAL A 68 8.98 -3.79 -0.33
C VAL A 68 7.57 -3.25 -0.14
N LEU A 69 6.64 -3.58 -1.04
CA LEU A 69 5.23 -3.16 -0.93
C LEU A 69 4.55 -3.76 0.31
N ASP A 70 4.80 -5.04 0.61
CA ASP A 70 4.24 -5.70 1.81
C ASP A 70 4.78 -5.06 3.10
N ASN A 71 6.07 -4.72 3.15
CA ASN A 71 6.67 -4.02 4.28
C ASN A 71 6.11 -2.61 4.44
N LEU A 72 6.02 -1.83 3.36
CA LEU A 72 5.42 -0.50 3.38
C LEU A 72 3.97 -0.53 3.88
N ALA A 73 3.15 -1.43 3.34
CA ALA A 73 1.77 -1.61 3.76
C ALA A 73 1.69 -2.00 5.25
N THR A 74 2.56 -2.91 5.70
CA THR A 74 2.63 -3.34 7.09
C THR A 74 2.93 -2.19 8.02
N TRP A 75 3.97 -1.40 7.74
CA TRP A 75 4.34 -0.24 8.54
C TRP A 75 3.23 0.80 8.56
N THR A 76 2.61 1.10 7.41
CA THR A 76 1.51 2.05 7.31
C THR A 76 0.31 1.62 8.17
N ILE A 77 -0.14 0.37 8.06
CA ILE A 77 -1.26 -0.15 8.84
C ILE A 77 -0.93 -0.13 10.33
N THR A 78 0.28 -0.57 10.71
CA THR A 78 0.69 -0.64 12.11
C THR A 78 0.77 0.74 12.75
N LEU A 79 1.39 1.71 12.07
CA LEU A 79 1.48 3.09 12.57
C LEU A 79 0.11 3.74 12.68
N THR A 80 -0.76 3.55 11.68
CA THR A 80 -2.13 4.08 11.71
C THR A 80 -2.92 3.50 12.87
N ALA A 81 -2.89 2.17 13.05
CA ALA A 81 -3.56 1.51 14.16
C ALA A 81 -3.03 2.00 15.52
N LEU A 82 -1.72 2.17 15.66
CA LEU A 82 -1.10 2.68 16.87
C LEU A 82 -1.57 4.10 17.21
N VAL A 83 -1.58 4.99 16.22
CA VAL A 83 -2.07 6.37 16.40
C VAL A 83 -3.54 6.39 16.80
N MET A 84 -4.38 5.55 16.19
CA MET A 84 -5.79 5.44 16.55
C MET A 84 -5.98 4.94 17.98
N ILE A 85 -5.21 3.93 18.42
CA ILE A 85 -5.26 3.42 19.80
C ILE A 85 -4.84 4.50 20.79
N ILE A 86 -3.75 5.22 20.52
CA ILE A 86 -3.27 6.31 21.37
C ILE A 86 -4.34 7.42 21.49
N SER A 87 -5.02 7.71 20.39
CA SER A 87 -6.15 8.66 20.39
C SER A 87 -7.31 8.21 21.29
N GLU A 88 -7.68 6.93 21.22
CA GLU A 88 -8.75 6.37 22.08
C GLU A 88 -8.39 6.35 23.58
N LEU A 89 -7.10 6.37 23.90
CA LEU A 89 -6.61 6.52 25.28
C LEU A 89 -6.64 7.96 25.79
N GLY A 90 -7.16 8.92 24.98
CA GLY A 90 -7.30 10.32 25.35
C GLY A 90 -6.04 11.17 25.16
N VAL A 91 -4.99 10.62 24.54
CA VAL A 91 -3.78 11.40 24.24
C VAL A 91 -4.04 12.34 23.08
N ASN A 92 -3.64 13.60 23.22
CA ASN A 92 -3.74 14.58 22.14
C ASN A 92 -2.75 14.25 21.01
N ILE A 93 -3.26 13.73 19.91
CA ILE A 93 -2.49 13.37 18.71
C ILE A 93 -2.33 14.54 17.71
N GLY A 94 -2.81 15.75 18.03
CA GLY A 94 -2.81 16.86 17.09
C GLY A 94 -1.42 17.19 16.53
N ALA A 95 -0.40 17.23 17.38
CA ALA A 95 0.98 17.45 16.96
C ALA A 95 1.50 16.32 16.06
N LEU A 96 1.13 15.07 16.34
CA LEU A 96 1.53 13.91 15.54
C LEU A 96 0.90 13.96 14.15
N ILE A 97 -0.39 14.35 14.05
CA ILE A 97 -1.07 14.56 12.78
C ILE A 97 -0.38 15.68 11.98
N ALA A 98 -0.06 16.81 12.61
CA ALA A 98 0.62 17.92 11.94
C ALA A 98 1.97 17.49 11.36
N VAL A 99 2.81 16.82 12.14
CA VAL A 99 4.10 16.29 11.67
C VAL A 99 3.91 15.29 10.54
N SER A 100 2.97 14.35 10.68
CA SER A 100 2.67 13.35 9.66
C SER A 100 2.21 13.99 8.34
N THR A 101 1.45 15.08 8.42
CA THR A 101 1.01 15.83 7.23
C THR A 101 2.19 16.48 6.51
N ILE A 102 3.12 17.09 7.26
CA ILE A 102 4.34 17.71 6.69
C ILE A 102 5.21 16.63 6.01
N VAL A 103 5.43 15.51 6.70
CA VAL A 103 6.21 14.38 6.14
C VAL A 103 5.52 13.80 4.90
N GLY A 104 4.19 13.63 4.93
CA GLY A 104 3.43 13.16 3.79
C GLY A 104 3.52 14.11 2.59
N ALA A 105 3.43 15.42 2.82
CA ALA A 105 3.61 16.43 1.78
C ALA A 105 5.03 16.39 1.19
N ALA A 106 6.06 16.29 2.03
CA ALA A 106 7.46 16.22 1.58
C ALA A 106 7.70 14.96 0.71
N LEU A 107 7.17 13.81 1.13
CA LEU A 107 7.23 12.57 0.35
C LEU A 107 6.45 12.69 -0.97
N GLY A 108 5.27 13.32 -0.94
CA GLY A 108 4.46 13.57 -2.13
C GLY A 108 5.19 14.44 -3.16
N PHE A 109 5.78 15.55 -2.72
CA PHE A 109 6.60 16.40 -3.60
C PHE A 109 7.85 15.67 -4.10
N GLY A 110 8.50 14.87 -3.26
CA GLY A 110 9.65 14.05 -3.68
C GLY A 110 9.30 12.99 -4.73
N ALA A 111 8.08 12.44 -4.68
CA ALA A 111 7.59 11.44 -5.62
C ALA A 111 6.91 12.04 -6.87
N GLN A 112 6.70 13.35 -6.95
CA GLN A 112 5.93 14.01 -8.02
C GLN A 112 6.44 13.68 -9.41
N THR A 113 7.75 13.68 -9.62
CA THR A 113 8.36 13.35 -10.91
C THR A 113 8.06 11.90 -11.31
N LEU A 114 8.19 10.96 -10.37
CA LEU A 114 7.89 9.55 -10.60
C LEU A 114 6.43 9.33 -11.00
N VAL A 115 5.50 9.99 -10.32
CA VAL A 115 4.06 9.93 -10.66
C VAL A 115 3.81 10.50 -12.04
N LYS A 116 4.41 11.65 -12.37
CA LYS A 116 4.31 12.26 -13.69
C LYS A 116 4.82 11.32 -14.78
N ASP A 117 5.97 10.70 -14.58
CA ASP A 117 6.58 9.79 -15.56
C ASP A 117 5.71 8.54 -15.80
N VAL A 118 5.14 7.97 -14.72
CA VAL A 118 4.22 6.83 -14.81
C VAL A 118 2.96 7.21 -15.59
N ILE A 119 2.35 8.35 -15.26
CA ILE A 119 1.14 8.82 -15.95
C ILE A 119 1.44 9.10 -17.43
N SER A 120 2.54 9.78 -17.73
CA SER A 120 2.97 10.05 -19.12
C SER A 120 3.21 8.75 -19.88
N GLY A 121 3.86 7.77 -19.26
CA GLY A 121 4.06 6.45 -19.87
C GLY A 121 2.75 5.73 -20.18
N ILE A 122 1.77 5.81 -19.27
CA ILE A 122 0.44 5.24 -19.51
C ILE A 122 -0.25 5.94 -20.70
N PHE A 123 -0.23 7.28 -20.76
CA PHE A 123 -0.83 8.02 -21.87
C PHE A 123 -0.18 7.68 -23.21
N ILE A 124 1.15 7.57 -23.27
CA ILE A 124 1.87 7.17 -24.49
C ILE A 124 1.39 5.80 -24.99
N VAL A 125 1.15 4.86 -24.10
CA VAL A 125 0.63 3.52 -24.45
C VAL A 125 -0.83 3.59 -24.88
N PHE A 126 -1.66 4.41 -24.26
CA PHE A 126 -3.08 4.56 -24.62
C PHE A 126 -3.31 5.30 -25.92
N GLU A 127 -2.47 6.31 -26.23
CA GLU A 127 -2.59 7.11 -27.47
C GLU A 127 -1.95 6.42 -28.68
N ASP A 128 -1.31 5.25 -28.49
CA ASP A 128 -0.66 4.46 -29.55
C ASP A 128 0.30 5.30 -30.44
N GLN A 129 0.91 6.35 -29.84
CA GLN A 129 1.77 7.31 -30.54
C GLN A 129 3.03 6.68 -31.14
N TYR A 130 3.37 5.47 -30.76
CA TYR A 130 4.51 4.70 -31.26
C TYR A 130 4.08 3.36 -31.88
N GLY A 131 2.97 3.32 -32.59
CA GLY A 131 2.56 2.17 -33.38
C GLY A 131 3.62 1.81 -34.41
N VAL A 132 3.93 0.52 -34.56
CA VAL A 132 4.88 0.02 -35.56
C VAL A 132 4.34 0.37 -36.93
N GLY A 133 4.94 1.36 -37.63
CA GLY A 133 4.53 1.78 -38.93
C GLY A 133 4.06 3.23 -39.09
N ALA A 134 4.12 4.06 -38.04
CA ALA A 134 3.93 5.51 -38.20
C ALA A 134 5.16 6.11 -38.87
N VAL A 135 5.04 6.38 -40.17
CA VAL A 135 5.99 7.16 -40.98
C VAL A 135 5.51 8.61 -40.97
#